data_b16a5c7088e4f807a031b861c950bb39
#
_entry.id   b16a5c7088e4f807a031b861c950bb39
#
_cell.length_a   1.000
_cell.length_b   1.000
_cell.length_c   1.000
_cell.angle_alpha   90.00
_cell.angle_beta   90.00
_cell.angle_gamma   90.00
#
_symmetry.space_group_name_H-M   'P 1'
#
loop_
_entity.id
_entity.type
_entity.pdbx_description
1 polymer ?
#
loop_
_entity_poly.entity_id
_entity_poly.type
_entity_poly.pdbx_seq_one_letter_code
_entity_poly.pdbx_strand_id
1 'polypeptide(L)'
;MTNETQPSPVAAFRAKMAGGEICIGASITLTDPHATDALGDSVDFFWIDLEHSMMSAEALGGHFLAAKARSRPALVRVPGSGTPFIKPVLDAGADGIIVPQVRSAAEVQDVVNSCRYPPLGERG
;
A
#
# COMPACT_ATOMS: atom_id res chain seq x y z
N MET A 1 -2.45 34.17 -4.65
CA MET A 1 -2.04 33.04 -3.80
C MET A 1 -2.11 31.78 -4.65
N THR A 2 -0.97 31.32 -5.13
CA THR A 2 -0.86 30.03 -5.82
C THR A 2 -1.07 28.94 -4.79
N ASN A 3 -2.20 28.25 -4.88
CA ASN A 3 -2.48 27.08 -4.07
C ASN A 3 -1.61 25.95 -4.64
N GLU A 4 -0.33 25.90 -4.21
CA GLU A 4 0.54 24.76 -4.50
C GLU A 4 -0.07 23.56 -3.79
N THR A 5 -0.75 22.74 -4.54
CA THR A 5 -1.32 21.47 -4.05
C THR A 5 -0.13 20.62 -3.62
N GLN A 6 -0.01 20.37 -2.32
CA GLN A 6 1.04 19.47 -1.81
C GLN A 6 0.92 18.11 -2.54
N PRO A 7 2.06 17.50 -2.91
CA PRO A 7 2.04 16.20 -3.58
C PRO A 7 1.35 15.16 -2.67
N SER A 8 0.65 14.20 -3.28
CA SER A 8 0.08 13.10 -2.51
C SER A 8 1.19 12.33 -1.77
N PRO A 9 0.87 11.66 -0.65
CA PRO A 9 1.86 10.87 0.10
C PRO A 9 2.61 9.87 -0.77
N VAL A 10 1.91 9.24 -1.72
CA VAL A 10 2.50 8.32 -2.70
C VAL A 10 3.47 9.03 -3.63
N ALA A 11 3.10 10.21 -4.14
CA ALA A 11 3.96 10.99 -5.04
C ALA A 11 5.23 11.46 -4.31
N ALA A 12 5.11 11.92 -3.08
CA ALA A 12 6.24 12.32 -2.25
C ALA A 12 7.19 11.13 -1.96
N PHE A 13 6.63 9.98 -1.60
CA PHE A 13 7.39 8.75 -1.37
C PHE A 13 8.14 8.29 -2.63
N ARG A 14 7.47 8.29 -3.79
CA ARG A 14 8.10 7.93 -5.08
C ARG A 14 9.20 8.90 -5.47
N ALA A 15 9.01 10.20 -5.24
CA ALA A 15 10.03 11.21 -5.52
C ALA A 15 11.27 11.02 -4.64
N LYS A 16 11.07 10.69 -3.36
CA LYS A 16 12.16 10.38 -2.42
C LYS A 16 12.98 9.19 -2.91
N MET A 17 12.32 8.08 -3.29
CA MET A 17 13.00 6.91 -3.86
C MET A 17 13.73 7.22 -5.17
N ALA A 18 13.10 7.98 -6.07
CA ALA A 18 13.70 8.35 -7.35
C ALA A 18 14.91 9.26 -7.18
N GLY A 19 14.96 10.05 -6.10
CA GLY A 19 16.11 10.87 -5.70
C GLY A 19 17.27 10.07 -5.10
N GLY A 20 17.13 8.75 -4.93
CA GLY A 20 18.15 7.87 -4.34
C GLY A 20 18.24 7.96 -2.82
N GLU A 21 17.24 8.55 -2.16
CA GLU A 21 17.18 8.63 -0.72
C GLU A 21 16.73 7.29 -0.10
N ILE A 22 17.23 6.98 1.09
CA ILE A 22 16.78 5.82 1.85
C ILE A 22 15.38 6.10 2.39
N CYS A 23 14.44 5.19 2.12
CA CYS A 23 13.11 5.21 2.68
C CYS A 23 12.97 4.12 3.76
N ILE A 24 12.50 4.51 4.94
CA ILE A 24 12.32 3.63 6.08
C ILE A 24 10.83 3.31 6.20
N GLY A 25 10.48 2.03 6.23
CA GLY A 25 9.11 1.56 6.44
C GLY A 25 8.94 0.79 7.74
N ALA A 26 7.71 0.74 8.25
CA ALA A 26 7.33 -0.14 9.34
C ALA A 26 6.44 -1.29 8.83
N SER A 27 6.80 -2.52 9.19
CA SER A 27 5.95 -3.69 8.95
C SER A 27 4.88 -3.79 10.03
N ILE A 28 3.62 -3.83 9.61
CA ILE A 28 2.45 -3.89 10.50
C ILE A 28 1.81 -5.27 10.40
N THR A 29 1.87 -6.01 11.49
CA THR A 29 1.21 -7.32 11.68
C THR A 29 0.17 -7.29 12.80
N LEU A 30 0.17 -6.21 13.60
CA LEU A 30 -0.81 -5.99 14.67
C LEU A 30 -2.15 -5.55 14.09
N THR A 31 -3.24 -5.92 14.76
CA THR A 31 -4.60 -5.56 14.33
C THR A 31 -5.06 -4.19 14.83
N ASP A 32 -4.37 -3.60 15.82
CA ASP A 32 -4.71 -2.32 16.38
C ASP A 32 -4.13 -1.16 15.56
N PRO A 33 -4.97 -0.29 14.95
CA PRO A 33 -4.51 0.85 14.15
C PRO A 33 -3.69 1.89 14.92
N HIS A 34 -3.76 1.92 16.25
CA HIS A 34 -2.93 2.81 17.05
C HIS A 34 -1.43 2.55 16.85
N ALA A 35 -1.04 1.30 16.49
CA ALA A 35 0.34 1.00 16.15
C ALA A 35 0.81 1.79 14.91
N THR A 36 -0.02 1.88 13.87
CA THR A 36 0.26 2.67 12.67
C THR A 36 0.29 4.17 12.98
N ASP A 37 -0.68 4.65 13.75
CA ASP A 37 -0.71 6.06 14.16
C ASP A 37 0.54 6.46 14.96
N ALA A 38 0.94 5.65 15.93
CA ALA A 38 2.09 5.93 16.78
C ALA A 38 3.44 5.97 16.01
N LEU A 39 3.57 5.19 14.95
CA LEU A 39 4.79 5.10 14.14
C LEU A 39 4.86 6.12 12.99
N GLY A 40 3.76 6.81 12.68
CA GLY A 40 3.62 7.61 11.47
C GLY A 40 4.66 8.70 11.26
N ASP A 41 5.14 9.32 12.34
CA ASP A 41 6.16 10.37 12.26
C ASP A 41 7.59 9.83 12.09
N SER A 42 7.79 8.53 12.32
CA SER A 42 9.11 7.89 12.31
C SER A 42 9.41 7.12 11.02
N VAL A 43 8.45 7.02 10.09
CA VAL A 43 8.58 6.21 8.88
C VAL A 43 8.18 6.98 7.63
N ASP A 44 8.64 6.51 6.47
CA ASP A 44 8.26 7.03 5.16
C ASP A 44 7.04 6.34 4.58
N PHE A 45 6.80 5.07 4.94
CA PHE A 45 5.68 4.26 4.48
C PHE A 45 5.35 3.14 5.47
N PHE A 46 4.18 2.55 5.32
CA PHE A 46 3.78 1.34 6.03
C PHE A 46 3.75 0.15 5.07
N TRP A 47 4.23 -1.00 5.56
CA TRP A 47 4.09 -2.30 4.95
C TRP A 47 3.10 -3.10 5.78
N ILE A 48 1.83 -3.13 5.37
CA ILE A 48 0.78 -3.86 6.08
C ILE A 48 0.74 -5.29 5.56
N ASP A 49 0.84 -6.25 6.45
CA ASP A 49 1.00 -7.65 6.08
C ASP A 49 -0.31 -8.43 6.23
N LEU A 50 -0.86 -8.93 5.11
CA LEU A 50 -1.99 -9.85 5.10
C LEU A 50 -1.59 -11.29 4.78
N GLU A 51 -0.31 -11.56 4.47
CA GLU A 51 0.17 -12.92 4.22
C GLU A 51 0.45 -13.67 5.52
N HIS A 52 1.11 -13.04 6.48
CA HIS A 52 1.53 -13.65 7.75
C HIS A 52 0.89 -13.00 8.98
N SER A 53 -0.31 -12.45 8.82
CA SER A 53 -1.10 -11.91 9.93
C SER A 53 -2.54 -12.38 9.88
N MET A 54 -3.23 -12.29 11.01
CA MET A 54 -4.67 -12.57 11.13
C MET A 54 -5.50 -11.29 11.06
N MET A 55 -5.05 -10.31 10.28
CA MET A 55 -5.71 -9.02 10.16
C MET A 55 -7.04 -9.14 9.43
N SER A 56 -8.10 -8.64 10.03
CA SER A 56 -9.42 -8.55 9.41
C SER A 56 -9.50 -7.37 8.43
N ALA A 57 -10.49 -7.38 7.54
CA ALA A 57 -10.75 -6.24 6.64
C ALA A 57 -11.08 -4.95 7.42
N GLU A 58 -11.75 -5.07 8.57
CA GLU A 58 -12.05 -3.93 9.44
C GLU A 58 -10.78 -3.32 10.03
N ALA A 59 -9.89 -4.15 10.58
CA ALA A 59 -8.61 -3.69 11.10
C ALA A 59 -7.75 -3.04 10.01
N LEU A 60 -7.71 -3.64 8.81
CA LEU A 60 -7.02 -3.08 7.64
C LEU A 60 -7.55 -1.67 7.30
N GLY A 61 -8.87 -1.49 7.29
CA GLY A 61 -9.49 -0.17 7.09
C GLY A 61 -9.05 0.86 8.14
N GLY A 62 -8.94 0.45 9.38
CA GLY A 62 -8.41 1.29 10.47
C GLY A 62 -6.95 1.71 10.24
N HIS A 63 -6.09 0.79 9.78
CA HIS A 63 -4.71 1.10 9.43
C HIS A 63 -4.60 2.08 8.26
N PHE A 64 -5.47 1.98 7.24
CA PHE A 64 -5.50 2.95 6.14
C PHE A 64 -5.87 4.35 6.62
N LEU A 65 -6.85 4.47 7.52
CA LEU A 65 -7.22 5.76 8.12
C LEU A 65 -6.07 6.36 8.92
N ALA A 66 -5.38 5.56 9.73
CA ALA A 66 -4.22 5.99 10.51
C ALA A 66 -3.05 6.43 9.61
N ALA A 67 -2.70 5.64 8.58
CA ALA A 67 -1.66 5.97 7.62
C ALA A 67 -1.98 7.28 6.87
N LYS A 68 -3.23 7.45 6.44
CA LYS A 68 -3.70 8.67 5.77
C LYS A 68 -3.62 9.89 6.68
N ALA A 69 -4.01 9.76 7.95
CA ALA A 69 -3.92 10.84 8.94
C ALA A 69 -2.48 11.29 9.16
N ARG A 70 -1.51 10.40 9.01
CA ARG A 70 -0.07 10.68 9.09
C ARG A 70 0.57 11.04 7.74
N SER A 71 -0.21 11.17 6.67
CA SER A 71 0.29 11.45 5.32
C SER A 71 1.39 10.45 4.89
N ARG A 72 1.21 9.17 5.20
CA ARG A 72 2.11 8.08 4.82
C ARG A 72 1.42 7.09 3.91
N PRO A 73 2.06 6.63 2.82
CA PRO A 73 1.50 5.59 1.98
C PRO A 73 1.44 4.25 2.70
N ALA A 74 0.36 3.51 2.46
CA ALA A 74 0.14 2.16 2.94
C ALA A 74 0.31 1.16 1.78
N LEU A 75 1.39 0.38 1.82
CA LEU A 75 1.65 -0.72 0.90
C LEU A 75 1.19 -2.02 1.58
N VAL A 76 0.42 -2.83 0.89
CA VAL A 76 -0.16 -4.04 1.48
C VAL A 76 0.43 -5.28 0.84
N ARG A 77 1.03 -6.15 1.65
CA ARG A 77 1.41 -7.48 1.22
C ARG A 77 0.19 -8.40 1.24
N VAL A 78 -0.25 -8.79 0.05
CA VAL A 78 -1.39 -9.70 -0.15
C VAL A 78 -0.96 -11.17 -0.05
N PRO A 79 -1.89 -12.11 0.25
CA PRO A 79 -1.56 -13.53 0.36
C PRO A 79 -1.18 -14.20 -0.96
N GLY A 80 -1.45 -13.58 -2.10
CA GLY A 80 -1.17 -14.16 -3.42
C GLY A 80 -1.41 -13.17 -4.56
N SER A 81 -1.08 -13.59 -5.78
CA SER A 81 -1.12 -12.77 -7.00
C SER A 81 -2.50 -12.65 -7.66
N GLY A 82 -3.51 -13.35 -7.16
CA GLY A 82 -4.85 -13.40 -7.78
C GLY A 82 -5.71 -12.17 -7.49
N THR A 83 -6.58 -11.81 -8.46
CA THR A 83 -7.56 -10.73 -8.33
C THR A 83 -8.37 -10.76 -7.01
N PRO A 84 -8.81 -11.92 -6.47
CA PRO A 84 -9.53 -11.98 -5.20
C PRO A 84 -8.75 -11.42 -4.01
N PHE A 85 -7.43 -11.42 -4.06
CA PHE A 85 -6.58 -10.85 -3.01
C PHE A 85 -6.26 -9.38 -3.26
N ILE A 86 -6.10 -8.97 -4.52
CA ILE A 86 -5.66 -7.64 -4.92
C ILE A 86 -6.80 -6.63 -4.91
N LYS A 87 -7.93 -6.97 -5.57
CA LYS A 87 -9.03 -6.03 -5.77
C LYS A 87 -9.60 -5.48 -4.46
N PRO A 88 -9.99 -6.30 -3.46
CA PRO A 88 -10.59 -5.78 -2.23
C PRO A 88 -9.66 -4.84 -1.46
N VAL A 89 -8.36 -5.10 -1.50
CA VAL A 89 -7.35 -4.30 -0.80
C VAL A 89 -7.18 -2.93 -1.46
N LEU A 90 -7.14 -2.88 -2.79
CA LEU A 90 -7.09 -1.63 -3.54
C LEU A 90 -8.39 -0.82 -3.40
N ASP A 91 -9.55 -1.49 -3.42
CA ASP A 91 -10.85 -0.84 -3.22
C ASP A 91 -10.99 -0.26 -1.81
N ALA A 92 -10.37 -0.90 -0.81
CA ALA A 92 -10.32 -0.40 0.56
C ALA A 92 -9.38 0.78 0.77
N GLY A 93 -8.47 1.08 -0.18
CA GLY A 93 -7.63 2.27 -0.13
C GLY A 93 -6.12 2.04 0.00
N ALA A 94 -5.62 0.84 -0.30
CA ALA A 94 -4.18 0.62 -0.38
C ALA A 94 -3.53 1.49 -1.46
N ASP A 95 -2.39 2.08 -1.15
CA ASP A 95 -1.60 2.89 -2.07
C ASP A 95 -0.70 2.06 -2.99
N GLY A 96 -0.45 0.81 -2.62
CA GLY A 96 0.32 -0.14 -3.42
C GLY A 96 0.16 -1.57 -2.91
N ILE A 97 0.50 -2.52 -3.78
CA ILE A 97 0.43 -3.95 -3.51
C ILE A 97 1.82 -4.57 -3.53
N ILE A 98 2.08 -5.43 -2.57
CA ILE A 98 3.28 -6.26 -2.51
C ILE A 98 2.81 -7.71 -2.70
N VAL A 99 3.27 -8.33 -3.77
CA VAL A 99 2.91 -9.72 -4.09
C VAL A 99 4.08 -10.62 -3.73
N PRO A 100 3.84 -11.63 -2.86
CA PRO A 100 4.88 -12.56 -2.45
C PRO A 100 5.17 -13.58 -3.56
N GLN A 101 6.37 -14.17 -3.51
CA GLN A 101 6.77 -15.37 -4.26
C GLN A 101 6.56 -15.29 -5.78
N VAL A 102 6.71 -14.11 -6.38
CA VAL A 102 6.65 -13.93 -7.84
C VAL A 102 7.73 -14.77 -8.53
N ARG A 103 7.34 -15.50 -9.58
CA ARG A 103 8.21 -16.47 -10.27
C ARG A 103 8.51 -16.12 -11.72
N SER A 104 7.74 -15.21 -12.33
CA SER A 104 7.92 -14.86 -13.74
C SER A 104 7.50 -13.42 -14.03
N ALA A 105 8.01 -12.86 -15.13
CA ALA A 105 7.59 -11.57 -15.63
C ALA A 105 6.11 -11.57 -16.07
N ALA A 106 5.60 -12.69 -16.57
CA ALA A 106 4.19 -12.82 -16.93
C ALA A 106 3.28 -12.68 -15.71
N GLU A 107 3.64 -13.31 -14.59
CA GLU A 107 2.90 -13.15 -13.33
C GLU A 107 2.88 -11.70 -12.84
N VAL A 108 4.00 -10.97 -12.96
CA VAL A 108 4.04 -9.54 -12.64
C VAL A 108 3.10 -8.75 -13.54
N GLN A 109 3.06 -9.06 -14.84
CA GLN A 109 2.18 -8.38 -15.79
C GLN A 109 0.71 -8.60 -15.43
N ASP A 110 0.32 -9.83 -15.05
CA ASP A 110 -1.04 -10.17 -14.64
C ASP A 110 -1.44 -9.40 -13.36
N VAL A 111 -0.52 -9.29 -12.40
CA VAL A 111 -0.72 -8.47 -11.20
C VAL A 111 -0.93 -7.01 -11.56
N VAL A 112 -0.11 -6.45 -12.44
CA VAL A 112 -0.24 -5.05 -12.89
C VAL A 112 -1.58 -4.81 -13.58
N ASN A 113 -2.02 -5.74 -14.43
CA ASN A 113 -3.31 -5.69 -15.10
C ASN A 113 -4.46 -5.70 -14.09
N SER A 114 -4.36 -6.53 -13.05
CA SER A 114 -5.34 -6.62 -11.96
C SER A 114 -5.39 -5.36 -11.07
N CYS A 115 -4.35 -4.54 -11.08
CA CYS A 115 -4.29 -3.29 -10.32
C CYS A 115 -4.84 -2.07 -11.06
N ARG A 116 -4.97 -2.13 -12.37
CA ARG A 116 -5.32 -0.98 -13.21
C ARG A 116 -6.69 -1.13 -13.85
N TYR A 117 -7.43 -0.03 -13.92
CA TYR A 117 -8.69 0.03 -14.64
C TYR A 117 -8.51 -0.03 -16.16
N PRO A 118 -9.51 -0.51 -16.93
CA PRO A 118 -9.52 -0.44 -18.38
C PRO A 118 -9.34 1.02 -18.88
N PRO A 119 -8.67 1.27 -20.01
CA PRO A 119 -8.07 0.27 -20.93
C PRO A 119 -6.66 -0.20 -20.53
N LEU A 120 -6.07 0.29 -19.43
CA LEU A 120 -4.70 0.00 -19.03
C LEU A 120 -4.56 -1.32 -18.24
N GLY A 121 -5.67 -1.90 -17.82
CA GLY A 121 -5.73 -3.15 -17.06
C GLY A 121 -7.14 -3.72 -17.06
N GLU A 122 -7.40 -4.64 -16.11
CA GLU A 122 -8.63 -5.44 -16.05
C GLU A 122 -9.36 -5.30 -14.69
N ARG A 123 -8.92 -4.38 -13.83
CA ARG A 123 -9.56 -4.14 -12.54
C ARG A 123 -11.00 -3.67 -12.75
N GLY A 124 -11.97 -4.41 -12.20
CA GLY A 124 -13.39 -4.10 -12.26
C GLY A 124 -13.93 -3.40 -11.03
#